data_f16c02ac3b5e0cfd323a2bb962f8e417
#
_entry.id   f16c02ac3b5e0cfd323a2bb962f8e417
#
_cell.length_a   1.000
_cell.length_b   1.000
_cell.length_c   1.000
_cell.angle_alpha   90.00
_cell.angle_beta   90.00
_cell.angle_gamma   90.00
#
_symmetry.space_group_name_H-M   'P 1'
#
loop_
_entity.id
_entity.type
_entity.pdbx_description
1 polymer ?
#
loop_
_entity_poly.entity_id
_entity_poly.type
_entity_poly.pdbx_seq_one_letter_code
_entity_poly.pdbx_strand_id
1 'polypeptide(L)'
;TGLDHSDTDGMILRTQLTPIFDKYDIDVVLQGHDHTYSRSKLLYGDGQTHGTYEFRLNADGSDYDWDNAFNTQTDEKIPLYPEEGDTASTALHDAFQADNGCYTIEDTTGNTVVNPKGTLYMTANSASGSKFYELIPTQQDYIAERSQNWLPSYSVIDMDSDSFSITTYQITAEGKVEAIDDTFTIQKTDGAATLTEGGETYYRLRDVAAAVSGQDNQFNVSWDNG
;
A
#
# COMPACT_ATOMS: atom_id res chain seq x y z
N THR A 1 -19.42 12.43 -9.32
CA THR A 1 -18.93 13.41 -8.36
C THR A 1 -18.16 12.65 -7.29
N GLY A 2 -17.11 12.04 -7.63
CA GLY A 2 -16.45 11.22 -6.67
C GLY A 2 -15.48 12.04 -5.87
N LEU A 3 -15.81 12.31 -4.65
CA LEU A 3 -14.80 12.27 -3.63
C LEU A 3 -14.10 10.93 -3.79
N ASP A 4 -12.80 10.91 -3.62
CA ASP A 4 -12.06 9.71 -3.76
C ASP A 4 -12.70 8.57 -2.96
N HIS A 5 -12.28 7.40 -3.29
CA HIS A 5 -12.70 6.19 -2.64
C HIS A 5 -12.05 6.06 -1.25
N SER A 6 -12.49 6.86 -0.31
CA SER A 6 -12.40 6.45 1.11
C SER A 6 -13.34 5.27 1.33
N ASP A 7 -13.52 4.48 0.28
CA ASP A 7 -14.45 3.39 0.21
C ASP A 7 -14.02 2.28 1.14
N THR A 8 -15.00 1.69 1.68
CA THR A 8 -14.98 0.63 2.66
C THR A 8 -14.23 -0.62 2.21
N ASP A 9 -14.16 -0.87 0.89
CA ASP A 9 -13.34 -1.96 0.35
C ASP A 9 -11.83 -1.72 0.57
N GLY A 10 -11.35 -0.50 0.38
CA GLY A 10 -9.96 -0.14 0.68
C GLY A 10 -9.61 -0.34 2.17
N MET A 11 -10.54 -0.01 3.07
CA MET A 11 -10.36 -0.22 4.50
C MET A 11 -10.34 -1.71 4.85
N ILE A 12 -11.23 -2.51 4.28
CA ILE A 12 -11.26 -3.96 4.47
C ILE A 12 -9.98 -4.61 3.95
N LEU A 13 -9.55 -4.25 2.73
CA LEU A 13 -8.33 -4.76 2.13
C LEU A 13 -7.08 -4.41 2.93
N ARG A 14 -7.03 -3.23 3.55
CA ARG A 14 -5.91 -2.83 4.41
C ARG A 14 -5.70 -3.81 5.55
N THR A 15 -6.75 -4.14 6.31
CA THR A 15 -6.63 -5.07 7.45
C THR A 15 -6.24 -6.50 7.03
N GLN A 16 -6.56 -6.89 5.79
CA GLN A 16 -6.23 -8.22 5.26
C GLN A 16 -4.83 -8.31 4.65
N LEU A 17 -4.43 -7.29 3.88
CA LEU A 17 -3.23 -7.36 3.03
C LEU A 17 -1.98 -6.81 3.70
N THR A 18 -2.07 -5.75 4.52
CA THR A 18 -0.87 -5.14 5.09
C THR A 18 -0.07 -6.08 5.99
N PRO A 19 -0.68 -6.98 6.81
CA PRO A 19 0.09 -7.97 7.57
C PRO A 19 0.82 -8.97 6.67
N ILE A 20 0.29 -9.24 5.48
CA ILE A 20 0.92 -10.12 4.50
C ILE A 20 2.12 -9.40 3.86
N PHE A 21 1.97 -8.13 3.52
CA PHE A 21 3.05 -7.34 2.95
C PHE A 21 4.21 -7.21 3.93
N ASP A 22 3.94 -6.92 5.20
CA ASP A 22 4.96 -6.88 6.25
C ASP A 22 5.66 -8.23 6.43
N LYS A 23 4.88 -9.32 6.47
CA LYS A 23 5.42 -10.68 6.64
C LYS A 23 6.42 -11.04 5.55
N TYR A 24 6.17 -10.60 4.32
CA TYR A 24 7.01 -10.94 3.16
C TYR A 24 7.97 -9.82 2.76
N ASP A 25 8.13 -8.79 3.58
CA ASP A 25 9.05 -7.67 3.34
C ASP A 25 8.83 -7.06 1.95
N ILE A 26 7.59 -6.71 1.66
CA ILE A 26 7.22 -6.08 0.39
C ILE A 26 7.61 -4.60 0.46
N ASP A 27 8.53 -4.18 -0.38
CA ASP A 27 9.03 -2.79 -0.38
C ASP A 27 8.05 -1.80 -0.98
N VAL A 28 7.32 -2.21 -2.02
CA VAL A 28 6.48 -1.30 -2.81
C VAL A 28 5.17 -1.96 -3.24
N VAL A 29 4.07 -1.24 -3.06
CA VAL A 29 2.74 -1.59 -3.55
C VAL A 29 2.26 -0.49 -4.49
N LEU A 30 2.11 -0.81 -5.77
CA LEU A 30 1.54 0.07 -6.77
C LEU A 30 0.05 -0.23 -6.93
N GLN A 31 -0.76 0.81 -6.84
CA GLN A 31 -2.22 0.72 -6.86
C GLN A 31 -2.78 1.48 -8.06
N GLY A 32 -3.95 1.07 -8.51
CA GLY A 32 -4.75 1.74 -9.52
C GLY A 32 -6.09 2.20 -8.94
N HIS A 33 -7.08 2.33 -9.79
CA HIS A 33 -8.47 2.71 -9.51
C HIS A 33 -8.67 4.19 -9.23
N ASP A 34 -7.97 4.77 -8.28
CA ASP A 34 -8.08 6.20 -7.98
C ASP A 34 -7.32 7.02 -9.00
N HIS A 35 -8.02 7.95 -9.62
CA HIS A 35 -7.45 8.84 -10.64
C HIS A 35 -6.93 10.12 -9.99
N THR A 36 -6.12 9.94 -8.95
CA THR A 36 -5.34 10.96 -8.26
C THR A 36 -3.92 10.47 -8.08
N TYR A 37 -2.95 11.36 -7.95
CA TYR A 37 -1.62 10.99 -7.53
C TYR A 37 -1.54 11.00 -6.01
N SER A 38 -1.03 9.93 -5.43
CA SER A 38 -0.66 9.90 -4.03
C SER A 38 0.50 8.94 -3.79
N ARG A 39 1.42 9.37 -2.95
CA ARG A 39 2.54 8.58 -2.44
C ARG A 39 2.49 8.58 -0.92
N SER A 40 2.49 7.41 -0.32
CA SER A 40 2.54 7.29 1.13
C SER A 40 3.94 7.61 1.68
N LYS A 41 4.02 7.87 2.97
CA LYS A 41 5.22 7.59 3.75
C LYS A 41 5.47 6.09 3.77
N LEU A 42 6.60 5.65 4.29
CA LEU A 42 6.84 4.22 4.49
C LEU A 42 6.04 3.73 5.70
N LEU A 43 5.27 2.68 5.51
CA LEU A 43 4.32 2.16 6.49
C LEU A 43 4.60 0.70 6.79
N TYR A 44 4.53 0.33 8.05
CA TYR A 44 4.59 -1.07 8.51
C TYR A 44 3.57 -1.29 9.63
N GLY A 45 3.27 -2.54 9.94
CA GLY A 45 2.32 -2.90 10.98
C GLY A 45 2.74 -2.35 12.36
N ASP A 46 1.77 -1.97 13.15
CA ASP A 46 1.96 -1.42 14.51
C ASP A 46 2.31 -2.48 15.56
N GLY A 47 2.42 -3.75 15.16
CA GLY A 47 2.72 -4.88 16.03
C GLY A 47 1.53 -5.35 16.86
N GLN A 48 0.34 -4.84 16.61
CA GLN A 48 -0.90 -5.27 17.24
C GLN A 48 -1.65 -6.28 16.36
N THR A 49 -2.58 -7.00 16.96
CA THR A 49 -3.53 -7.83 16.22
C THR A 49 -4.80 -7.02 15.98
N HIS A 50 -5.13 -6.81 14.73
CA HIS A 50 -6.33 -6.11 14.30
C HIS A 50 -7.38 -7.10 13.80
N GLY A 51 -8.64 -6.68 13.82
CA GLY A 51 -9.72 -7.41 13.18
C GLY A 51 -9.48 -7.50 11.67
N THR A 52 -9.97 -8.57 11.06
CA THR A 52 -10.06 -8.67 9.62
C THR A 52 -11.52 -8.62 9.20
N TYR A 53 -11.79 -8.01 8.06
CA TYR A 53 -13.14 -7.74 7.60
C TYR A 53 -13.34 -8.26 6.19
N GLU A 54 -14.61 -8.57 5.87
CA GLU A 54 -15.02 -9.01 4.53
C GLU A 54 -16.40 -8.44 4.19
N PHE A 55 -16.74 -8.39 2.89
CA PHE A 55 -18.12 -8.27 2.44
C PHE A 55 -18.73 -9.66 2.30
N ARG A 56 -20.03 -9.78 2.56
CA ARG A 56 -20.78 -11.03 2.38
C ARG A 56 -21.94 -10.83 1.41
N LEU A 57 -22.37 -11.93 0.81
CA LEU A 57 -23.58 -11.91 -0.02
C LEU A 57 -24.82 -11.56 0.83
N ASN A 58 -25.73 -10.81 0.23
CA ASN A 58 -27.08 -10.64 0.75
C ASN A 58 -27.75 -12.00 1.00
N ALA A 59 -28.75 -12.03 1.84
CA ALA A 59 -29.45 -13.25 2.23
C ALA A 59 -30.06 -14.02 1.05
N ASP A 60 -30.39 -13.33 -0.06
CA ASP A 60 -30.89 -13.91 -1.30
C ASP A 60 -29.79 -14.34 -2.27
N GLY A 61 -28.52 -14.04 -1.96
CA GLY A 61 -27.36 -14.37 -2.78
C GLY A 61 -27.23 -13.60 -4.10
N SER A 62 -28.03 -12.55 -4.30
CA SER A 62 -28.08 -11.81 -5.57
C SER A 62 -26.91 -10.85 -5.76
N ASP A 63 -26.39 -10.28 -4.67
CA ASP A 63 -25.30 -9.31 -4.66
C ASP A 63 -24.62 -9.30 -3.28
N TYR A 64 -23.54 -8.55 -3.13
CA TYR A 64 -22.89 -8.31 -1.85
C TYR A 64 -23.66 -7.25 -1.04
N ASP A 65 -23.60 -7.39 0.28
CA ASP A 65 -24.04 -6.38 1.23
C ASP A 65 -22.96 -5.29 1.35
N TRP A 66 -23.06 -4.27 0.53
CA TRP A 66 -22.09 -3.16 0.48
C TRP A 66 -22.26 -2.15 1.60
N ASP A 67 -23.35 -2.22 2.33
CA ASP A 67 -23.64 -1.32 3.45
C ASP A 67 -23.01 -1.79 4.76
N ASN A 68 -22.47 -3.00 4.79
CA ASN A 68 -21.92 -3.61 5.98
C ASN A 68 -20.61 -4.34 5.73
N ALA A 69 -19.67 -4.16 6.65
CA ALA A 69 -18.54 -5.06 6.81
C ALA A 69 -18.89 -6.17 7.83
N PHE A 70 -18.18 -7.29 7.75
CA PHE A 70 -18.30 -8.38 8.70
C PHE A 70 -16.93 -8.71 9.27
N ASN A 71 -16.81 -8.70 10.59
CA ASN A 71 -15.61 -9.14 11.25
C ASN A 71 -15.48 -10.67 11.11
N THR A 72 -14.40 -11.13 10.50
CA THR A 72 -14.19 -12.57 10.21
C THR A 72 -13.88 -13.41 11.44
N GLN A 73 -13.49 -12.77 12.56
CA GLN A 73 -13.16 -13.44 13.82
C GLN A 73 -14.37 -13.54 14.76
N THR A 74 -15.17 -12.48 14.83
CA THR A 74 -16.32 -12.40 15.76
C THR A 74 -17.66 -12.69 15.09
N ASP A 75 -17.69 -12.75 13.75
CA ASP A 75 -18.91 -12.87 12.94
C ASP A 75 -19.88 -11.68 13.11
N GLU A 76 -19.38 -10.56 13.59
CA GLU A 76 -20.16 -9.37 13.88
C GLU A 76 -20.37 -8.54 12.61
N LYS A 77 -21.61 -8.11 12.40
CA LYS A 77 -22.02 -7.23 11.31
C LYS A 77 -21.79 -5.78 11.72
N ILE A 78 -21.07 -5.02 10.92
CA ILE A 78 -20.65 -3.65 11.16
C ILE A 78 -21.26 -2.75 10.11
N PRO A 79 -22.22 -1.89 10.45
CA PRO A 79 -22.76 -0.90 9.53
C PRO A 79 -21.67 0.11 9.13
N LEU A 80 -21.49 0.31 7.82
CA LEU A 80 -20.51 1.26 7.29
C LEU A 80 -21.04 2.69 7.24
N TYR A 81 -22.36 2.82 7.28
CA TYR A 81 -23.10 4.09 7.30
C TYR A 81 -24.11 4.10 8.45
N PRO A 82 -23.65 4.26 9.73
CA PRO A 82 -24.57 4.30 10.86
C PRO A 82 -25.57 5.44 10.75
N GLU A 83 -26.84 5.18 11.09
CA GLU A 83 -27.84 6.22 11.14
C GLU A 83 -27.57 7.21 12.29
N GLU A 84 -27.93 8.47 12.08
CA GLU A 84 -27.77 9.51 13.10
C GLU A 84 -28.55 9.14 14.37
N GLY A 85 -27.84 9.06 15.50
CA GLY A 85 -28.42 8.69 16.79
C GLY A 85 -28.38 7.19 17.12
N ASP A 86 -28.01 6.32 16.20
CA ASP A 86 -27.72 4.91 16.48
C ASP A 86 -26.32 4.76 17.11
N THR A 87 -26.26 4.87 18.42
CA THR A 87 -24.99 4.81 19.17
C THR A 87 -24.33 3.44 19.14
N ALA A 88 -25.09 2.36 18.96
CA ALA A 88 -24.54 1.00 18.92
C ALA A 88 -23.81 0.77 17.59
N SER A 89 -24.47 1.07 16.47
CA SER A 89 -23.85 0.98 15.14
C SER A 89 -22.68 1.95 14.98
N THR A 90 -22.79 3.15 15.54
CA THR A 90 -21.67 4.10 15.56
C THR A 90 -20.46 3.54 16.31
N ALA A 91 -20.64 2.90 17.45
CA ALA A 91 -19.54 2.31 18.20
C ALA A 91 -18.85 1.16 17.46
N LEU A 92 -19.62 0.34 16.73
CA LEU A 92 -19.06 -0.72 15.87
C LEU A 92 -18.26 -0.13 14.69
N HIS A 93 -18.79 0.90 14.07
CA HIS A 93 -18.10 1.60 13.00
C HIS A 93 -16.81 2.29 13.47
N ASP A 94 -16.84 2.93 14.64
CA ASP A 94 -15.66 3.56 15.24
C ASP A 94 -14.57 2.52 15.55
N ALA A 95 -14.95 1.34 16.04
CA ALA A 95 -14.01 0.24 16.25
C ALA A 95 -13.40 -0.26 14.93
N PHE A 96 -14.22 -0.38 13.89
CA PHE A 96 -13.74 -0.71 12.53
C PHE A 96 -12.77 0.34 12.00
N GLN A 97 -13.06 1.62 12.17
CA GLN A 97 -12.15 2.70 11.79
C GLN A 97 -10.84 2.66 12.57
N ALA A 98 -10.88 2.36 13.86
CA ALA A 98 -9.69 2.22 14.69
C ALA A 98 -8.81 1.05 14.24
N ASP A 99 -9.41 -0.09 13.87
CA ASP A 99 -8.68 -1.24 13.34
C ASP A 99 -7.97 -0.93 12.01
N ASN A 100 -8.49 0.02 11.25
CA ASN A 100 -7.85 0.51 10.03
C ASN A 100 -6.60 1.36 10.27
N GLY A 101 -6.41 1.89 11.47
CA GLY A 101 -5.18 2.51 11.94
C GLY A 101 -4.08 1.49 12.28
N CYS A 102 -4.01 0.39 11.53
CA CYS A 102 -3.14 -0.77 11.80
C CYS A 102 -1.68 -0.58 11.37
N TYR A 103 -1.22 0.64 11.20
CA TYR A 103 0.10 0.96 10.68
C TYR A 103 0.91 1.84 11.63
N THR A 104 2.22 1.76 11.46
CA THR A 104 3.19 2.71 12.00
C THR A 104 3.87 3.44 10.83
N ILE A 105 4.02 4.73 10.96
CA ILE A 105 4.78 5.53 9.99
C ILE A 105 6.26 5.42 10.35
N GLU A 106 7.08 4.97 9.40
CA GLU A 106 8.53 4.95 9.59
C GLU A 106 9.08 6.39 9.53
N ASP A 107 9.89 6.75 10.53
CA ASP A 107 10.55 8.06 10.58
C ASP A 107 11.74 8.06 9.61
N THR A 108 11.50 8.53 8.40
CA THR A 108 12.51 8.66 7.35
C THR A 108 12.59 10.11 6.87
N THR A 109 13.76 10.54 6.44
CA THR A 109 13.99 11.88 5.91
C THR A 109 14.49 11.81 4.46
N GLY A 110 14.00 12.74 3.64
CA GLY A 110 14.39 12.86 2.24
C GLY A 110 13.72 11.81 1.34
N ASN A 111 14.13 11.81 0.08
CA ASN A 111 13.55 10.98 -0.97
C ASN A 111 14.41 9.75 -1.32
N THR A 112 15.48 9.51 -0.58
CA THR A 112 16.28 8.29 -0.68
C THR A 112 16.36 7.64 0.69
N VAL A 113 15.90 6.41 0.79
CA VAL A 113 15.87 5.63 2.02
C VAL A 113 16.68 4.35 1.84
N VAL A 114 17.33 3.90 2.90
CA VAL A 114 18.22 2.73 2.85
C VAL A 114 17.69 1.67 3.80
N ASN A 115 17.45 0.46 3.27
CA ASN A 115 16.91 -0.68 4.00
C ASN A 115 15.69 -0.33 4.86
N PRO A 116 14.67 0.36 4.31
CA PRO A 116 13.49 0.69 5.08
C PRO A 116 12.80 -0.58 5.55
N LYS A 117 12.15 -0.50 6.69
CA LYS A 117 11.26 -1.53 7.20
C LYS A 117 9.88 -1.44 6.58
N GLY A 118 9.45 -0.21 6.28
CA GLY A 118 8.10 0.07 5.81
C GLY A 118 7.93 -0.13 4.31
N THR A 119 6.70 -0.41 3.92
CA THR A 119 6.25 -0.52 2.53
C THR A 119 5.84 0.85 1.99
N LEU A 120 6.22 1.17 0.77
CA LEU A 120 5.72 2.31 0.01
C LEU A 120 4.40 1.93 -0.69
N TYR A 121 3.35 2.73 -0.48
CA TYR A 121 2.08 2.61 -1.22
C TYR A 121 1.91 3.80 -2.15
N MET A 122 1.52 3.54 -3.39
CA MET A 122 1.45 4.59 -4.38
C MET A 122 0.31 4.38 -5.39
N THR A 123 -0.39 5.48 -5.70
CA THR A 123 -1.38 5.58 -6.77
C THR A 123 -0.91 6.62 -7.78
N ALA A 124 -0.80 6.25 -9.06
CA ALA A 124 -0.11 7.04 -10.08
C ALA A 124 -1.02 7.88 -10.98
N ASN A 125 -2.28 8.13 -10.59
CA ASN A 125 -3.27 8.90 -11.34
C ASN A 125 -3.71 8.23 -12.67
N SER A 126 -4.20 9.03 -13.62
CA SER A 126 -4.75 8.57 -14.90
C SER A 126 -3.82 8.91 -16.07
N ALA A 127 -3.34 7.88 -16.77
CA ALA A 127 -2.47 8.04 -17.94
C ALA A 127 -3.24 8.54 -19.18
N SER A 128 -4.52 8.19 -19.31
CA SER A 128 -5.34 8.58 -20.46
C SER A 128 -5.97 9.98 -20.33
N GLY A 129 -6.02 10.51 -19.11
CA GLY A 129 -6.76 11.75 -18.84
C GLY A 129 -8.26 11.63 -19.03
N SER A 130 -8.81 10.41 -19.11
CA SER A 130 -10.24 10.19 -19.43
C SER A 130 -11.17 10.41 -18.23
N LYS A 131 -10.64 10.32 -17.01
CA LYS A 131 -11.38 10.48 -15.76
C LYS A 131 -10.42 10.94 -14.67
N PHE A 132 -10.88 11.83 -13.83
CA PHE A 132 -10.15 12.34 -12.69
C PHE A 132 -11.07 12.43 -11.48
N TYR A 133 -10.52 12.25 -10.29
CA TYR A 133 -11.22 12.44 -9.02
C TYR A 133 -10.66 13.64 -8.28
N GLU A 134 -11.46 14.23 -7.44
CA GLU A 134 -11.02 15.28 -6.53
C GLU A 134 -10.28 14.64 -5.33
N LEU A 135 -9.29 15.36 -4.81
CA LEU A 135 -8.66 14.97 -3.56
C LEU A 135 -9.64 15.21 -2.40
N ILE A 136 -9.65 14.32 -1.43
CA ILE A 136 -10.34 14.60 -0.17
C ILE A 136 -9.73 15.84 0.50
N PRO A 137 -10.54 16.68 1.17
CA PRO A 137 -10.06 17.96 1.71
C PRO A 137 -8.90 17.81 2.70
N THR A 138 -8.98 16.81 3.58
CA THR A 138 -7.96 16.59 4.62
C THR A 138 -6.95 15.53 4.16
N GLN A 139 -5.68 15.88 4.14
CA GLN A 139 -4.62 14.92 3.88
C GLN A 139 -4.43 14.01 5.08
N GLN A 140 -4.40 12.71 4.83
CA GLN A 140 -4.12 11.72 5.85
C GLN A 140 -2.64 11.81 6.28
N ASP A 141 -2.37 11.45 7.52
CA ASP A 141 -1.04 11.55 8.13
C ASP A 141 0.00 10.63 7.46
N TYR A 142 -0.46 9.51 6.89
CA TYR A 142 0.37 8.54 6.18
C TYR A 142 0.70 8.93 4.73
N ILE A 143 0.09 9.98 4.18
CA ILE A 143 0.40 10.49 2.85
C ILE A 143 1.57 11.45 2.91
N ALA A 144 2.63 11.17 2.16
CA ALA A 144 3.77 12.06 1.99
C ALA A 144 3.47 13.15 0.96
N GLU A 145 3.06 12.74 -0.24
CA GLU A 145 2.77 13.62 -1.36
C GLU A 145 1.46 13.23 -2.04
N ARG A 146 0.71 14.21 -2.50
CA ARG A 146 -0.51 14.02 -3.30
C ARG A 146 -0.74 15.19 -4.24
N SER A 147 -1.32 14.89 -5.39
CA SER A 147 -1.59 15.90 -6.38
C SER A 147 -2.80 15.52 -7.25
N GLN A 148 -3.55 16.55 -7.66
CA GLN A 148 -4.55 16.43 -8.72
C GLN A 148 -4.49 17.69 -9.60
N ASN A 149 -3.86 17.58 -10.74
CA ASN A 149 -3.66 18.68 -11.69
C ASN A 149 -4.57 18.55 -12.92
N TRP A 150 -5.45 17.55 -12.96
CA TRP A 150 -6.37 17.28 -14.07
C TRP A 150 -5.65 17.04 -15.40
N LEU A 151 -4.44 16.50 -15.33
CA LEU A 151 -3.56 16.22 -16.45
C LEU A 151 -3.22 14.72 -16.49
N PRO A 152 -3.04 14.16 -17.69
CA PRO A 152 -2.51 12.82 -17.84
C PRO A 152 -1.15 12.69 -17.17
N SER A 153 -0.91 11.58 -16.49
CA SER A 153 0.35 11.32 -15.81
C SER A 153 0.81 9.88 -15.99
N TYR A 154 2.09 9.67 -15.84
CA TYR A 154 2.72 8.36 -15.88
C TYR A 154 3.92 8.31 -14.94
N SER A 155 4.28 7.12 -14.50
CA SER A 155 5.46 6.92 -13.66
C SER A 155 6.53 6.15 -14.40
N VAL A 156 7.78 6.55 -14.19
CA VAL A 156 8.97 5.82 -14.64
C VAL A 156 9.57 5.13 -13.43
N ILE A 157 9.79 3.83 -13.55
CA ILE A 157 10.43 3.01 -12.54
C ILE A 157 11.79 2.58 -13.09
N ASP A 158 12.83 2.85 -12.29
CA ASP A 158 14.16 2.30 -12.47
C ASP A 158 14.44 1.31 -11.36
N MET A 159 14.83 0.09 -11.71
CA MET A 159 15.05 -0.98 -10.74
C MET A 159 16.24 -1.83 -11.14
N ASP A 160 17.13 -2.06 -10.21
CA ASP A 160 18.24 -3.01 -10.32
C ASP A 160 18.23 -4.01 -9.15
N SER A 161 19.36 -4.70 -8.88
CA SER A 161 19.45 -5.66 -7.79
C SER A 161 19.34 -5.02 -6.41
N ASP A 162 19.72 -3.76 -6.29
CA ASP A 162 19.98 -3.09 -5.03
C ASP A 162 19.15 -1.82 -4.85
N SER A 163 18.39 -1.42 -5.86
CA SER A 163 17.59 -0.20 -5.79
C SER A 163 16.27 -0.28 -6.56
N PHE A 164 15.31 0.48 -6.07
CA PHE A 164 14.07 0.83 -6.75
C PHE A 164 13.93 2.35 -6.70
N SER A 165 13.71 2.98 -7.85
CA SER A 165 13.40 4.41 -7.95
C SER A 165 12.14 4.63 -8.76
N ILE A 166 11.32 5.58 -8.35
CA ILE A 166 10.10 5.96 -9.06
C ILE A 166 9.98 7.47 -9.17
N THR A 167 9.65 7.94 -10.36
CA THR A 167 9.34 9.35 -10.63
C THR A 167 8.04 9.45 -11.41
N THR A 168 7.13 10.29 -10.98
CA THR A 168 5.84 10.49 -11.65
C THR A 168 5.81 11.82 -12.37
N TYR A 169 5.38 11.79 -13.62
CA TYR A 169 5.32 12.93 -14.51
C TYR A 169 3.89 13.20 -14.96
N GLN A 170 3.59 14.45 -15.25
CA GLN A 170 2.38 14.89 -15.95
C GLN A 170 2.72 15.42 -17.35
N ILE A 171 1.72 15.38 -18.24
CA ILE A 171 1.81 15.98 -19.57
C ILE A 171 0.92 17.21 -19.60
N THR A 172 1.53 18.39 -19.75
CA THR A 172 0.78 19.67 -19.82
C THR A 172 -0.02 19.81 -21.10
N ALA A 173 -0.93 20.78 -21.14
CA ALA A 173 -1.72 21.08 -22.35
C ALA A 173 -0.82 21.48 -23.56
N GLU A 174 0.37 22.00 -23.30
CA GLU A 174 1.38 22.34 -24.31
C GLU A 174 2.26 21.15 -24.72
N GLY A 175 1.99 19.96 -24.18
CA GLY A 175 2.76 18.75 -24.46
C GLY A 175 4.11 18.68 -23.75
N LYS A 176 4.32 19.48 -22.71
CA LYS A 176 5.54 19.38 -21.90
C LYS A 176 5.38 18.28 -20.84
N VAL A 177 6.50 17.67 -20.53
CA VAL A 177 6.61 16.67 -19.44
C VAL A 177 7.21 17.36 -18.23
N GLU A 178 6.51 17.29 -17.11
CA GLU A 178 6.91 17.91 -15.83
C GLU A 178 6.74 16.88 -14.72
N ALA A 179 7.71 16.80 -13.79
CA ALA A 179 7.57 15.94 -12.63
C ALA A 179 6.47 16.47 -11.70
N ILE A 180 5.64 15.57 -11.18
CA ILE A 180 4.62 15.87 -10.17
C ILE A 180 5.25 15.88 -8.78
N ASP A 181 6.20 14.98 -8.57
CA ASP A 181 6.91 14.77 -7.30
C ASP A 181 8.39 14.48 -7.60
N ASP A 182 9.22 14.63 -6.61
CA ASP A 182 10.62 14.26 -6.68
C ASP A 182 10.77 12.73 -6.80
N THR A 183 11.86 12.28 -7.42
CA THR A 183 12.19 10.85 -7.47
C THR A 183 12.31 10.29 -6.05
N PHE A 184 11.56 9.25 -5.78
CA PHE A 184 11.68 8.49 -4.53
C PHE A 184 12.49 7.21 -4.78
N THR A 185 13.47 6.95 -3.91
CA THR A 185 14.40 5.83 -4.06
C THR A 185 14.46 4.98 -2.79
N ILE A 186 14.32 3.68 -2.94
CA ILE A 186 14.62 2.68 -1.92
C ILE A 186 15.93 2.00 -2.33
N GLN A 187 16.92 2.02 -1.45
CA GLN A 187 18.18 1.30 -1.62
C GLN A 187 18.22 0.11 -0.66
N LYS A 188 18.62 -1.04 -1.17
CA LYS A 188 18.90 -2.24 -0.36
C LYS A 188 20.41 -2.44 -0.36
N THR A 189 21.05 -2.10 0.76
CA THR A 189 22.48 -2.39 0.95
C THR A 189 22.64 -3.74 1.64
N ASP A 190 23.81 -4.36 1.52
CA ASP A 190 24.18 -5.72 1.93
C ASP A 190 23.76 -6.11 3.37
N GLY A 191 22.47 -6.35 3.54
CA GLY A 191 21.93 -7.05 4.69
C GLY A 191 20.91 -8.04 4.15
N ALA A 192 21.24 -9.33 4.14
CA ALA A 192 20.30 -10.36 3.68
C ALA A 192 18.96 -10.18 4.38
N ALA A 193 17.90 -9.94 3.60
CA ALA A 193 16.54 -9.87 4.15
C ALA A 193 16.25 -11.20 4.86
N THR A 194 15.81 -11.11 6.11
CA THR A 194 15.54 -12.28 6.93
C THR A 194 14.06 -12.35 7.29
N LEU A 195 13.49 -13.54 7.22
CA LEU A 195 12.19 -13.86 7.79
C LEU A 195 12.40 -14.80 8.98
N THR A 196 11.85 -14.48 10.15
CA THR A 196 11.85 -15.39 11.30
C THR A 196 10.45 -15.98 11.47
N GLU A 197 10.34 -17.30 11.33
CA GLU A 197 9.10 -18.04 11.53
C GLU A 197 9.36 -19.32 12.32
N GLY A 198 8.57 -19.58 13.35
CA GLY A 198 8.75 -20.78 14.22
C GLY A 198 10.05 -20.81 15.02
N GLY A 199 10.73 -19.67 15.20
CA GLY A 199 12.06 -19.59 15.83
C GLY A 199 13.23 -19.84 14.88
N GLU A 200 12.95 -20.10 13.61
CA GLU A 200 13.95 -20.27 12.55
C GLU A 200 14.09 -18.97 11.76
N THR A 201 15.31 -18.64 11.34
CA THR A 201 15.59 -17.47 10.50
C THR A 201 15.85 -17.92 9.06
N TYR A 202 15.06 -17.39 8.15
CA TYR A 202 15.15 -17.63 6.71
C TYR A 202 15.80 -16.43 6.03
N TYR A 203 16.65 -16.70 5.03
CA TYR A 203 17.31 -15.68 4.23
C TYR A 203 16.82 -15.77 2.78
N ARG A 204 16.67 -14.62 2.12
CA ARG A 204 16.44 -14.66 0.67
C ARG A 204 17.65 -15.32 -0.01
N LEU A 205 17.40 -16.34 -0.82
CA LEU A 205 18.47 -17.07 -1.50
C LEU A 205 19.35 -16.17 -2.38
N ARG A 206 18.75 -15.14 -2.99
CA ARG A 206 19.49 -14.13 -3.76
C ARG A 206 20.49 -13.35 -2.91
N ASP A 207 20.12 -12.96 -1.70
CA ASP A 207 20.99 -12.18 -0.81
C ASP A 207 22.15 -13.05 -0.30
N VAL A 208 21.88 -14.33 -0.04
CA VAL A 208 22.94 -15.29 0.28
C VAL A 208 23.89 -15.45 -0.90
N ALA A 209 23.36 -15.55 -2.12
CA ALA A 209 24.20 -15.64 -3.32
C ALA A 209 25.05 -14.38 -3.52
N ALA A 210 24.47 -13.19 -3.29
CA ALA A 210 25.19 -11.91 -3.36
C ALA A 210 26.30 -11.83 -2.30
N ALA A 211 26.00 -12.21 -1.05
CA ALA A 211 26.98 -12.18 0.05
C ALA A 211 28.20 -13.11 -0.16
N VAL A 212 28.05 -14.18 -0.94
CA VAL A 212 29.16 -15.10 -1.28
C VAL A 212 29.73 -14.88 -2.68
N SER A 213 29.27 -13.86 -3.40
CA SER A 213 29.77 -13.52 -4.73
C SER A 213 31.27 -13.19 -4.69
N GLY A 214 32.04 -13.79 -5.62
CA GLY A 214 33.49 -13.65 -5.65
C GLY A 214 34.25 -14.49 -4.64
N GLN A 215 33.59 -15.34 -3.85
CA GLN A 215 34.21 -16.28 -2.93
C GLN A 215 34.23 -17.70 -3.52
N ASP A 216 35.02 -18.59 -2.93
CA ASP A 216 35.15 -19.98 -3.42
C ASP A 216 33.83 -20.77 -3.40
N ASN A 217 32.90 -20.38 -2.54
CA ASN A 217 31.57 -21.00 -2.37
C ASN A 217 30.45 -20.23 -3.07
N GLN A 218 30.79 -19.36 -3.99
CA GLN A 218 29.76 -18.59 -4.75
C GLN A 218 28.82 -19.51 -5.53
N PHE A 219 27.56 -19.08 -5.68
CA PHE A 219 26.55 -19.73 -6.52
C PHE A 219 25.62 -18.68 -7.12
N ASN A 220 24.94 -19.06 -8.20
CA ASN A 220 23.99 -18.21 -8.87
C ASN A 220 22.57 -18.73 -8.65
N VAL A 221 21.62 -17.80 -8.51
CA VAL A 221 20.20 -18.10 -8.46
C VAL A 221 19.58 -17.77 -9.82
N SER A 222 19.05 -18.78 -10.50
CA SER A 222 18.28 -18.62 -11.72
C SER A 222 16.94 -19.36 -11.61
N TRP A 223 15.95 -18.84 -12.30
CA TRP A 223 14.66 -19.52 -12.45
C TRP A 223 14.67 -20.25 -13.77
N ASP A 224 14.44 -21.54 -13.72
CA ASP A 224 14.15 -22.32 -14.92
C ASP A 224 12.61 -22.34 -15.09
N ASN A 225 12.15 -21.69 -16.16
CA ASN A 225 10.73 -21.74 -16.57
C ASN A 225 10.52 -23.00 -17.42
N GLY A 226 10.73 -24.18 -16.78
CA GLY A 226 10.48 -25.48 -17.40
C GLY A 226 9.05 -25.68 -17.92
#